data_781015fb1aa8c3e5776a9f92461417ac
#
_entry.id   781015fb1aa8c3e5776a9f92461417ac
#
_cell.length_a   1.000
_cell.length_b   1.000
_cell.length_c   1.000
_cell.angle_alpha   90.00
_cell.angle_beta   90.00
_cell.angle_gamma   90.00
#
_symmetry.space_group_name_H-M   'P 1'
#
loop_
_entity.id
_entity.type
_entity.pdbx_description
1 polymer ?
#
loop_
_entity_poly.entity_id
_entity_poly.type
_entity_poly.pdbx_seq_one_letter_code
_entity_poly.pdbx_strand_id
1 'polypeptide(L)'
;MIALKVPKKLPRILAASEMQAILDACTRLRDRFFFAVLHETGCRAGEVLGLRHEDIAAAESEVSIVPRESANGARAKSGGRTVPVGPELIRLYADYLHEEYGGIDSDMVFVNLWAEPKGHAWTYQAAYDLVLRLRARTGIDFDPHWCRHSAATRWLRDGVRIEVVSALLGHSSVAVTSSVYGHLTAEDARAALEKAGWFTGKEVQW
;
A
#
# COMPACT_ATOMS: atom_id res chain seq x y z
N MET A 1 -8.42 -18.42 -39.06
CA MET A 1 -7.36 -18.83 -38.15
C MET A 1 -7.69 -18.25 -36.75
N ILE A 2 -8.14 -19.07 -35.81
CA ILE A 2 -8.54 -18.62 -34.48
C ILE A 2 -7.22 -18.54 -33.65
N ALA A 3 -6.79 -17.32 -33.33
CA ALA A 3 -5.64 -17.12 -32.45
C ALA A 3 -6.06 -17.50 -31.03
N LEU A 4 -5.55 -18.63 -30.54
CA LEU A 4 -5.68 -19.03 -29.13
C LEU A 4 -5.03 -17.95 -28.26
N LYS A 5 -5.85 -17.24 -27.44
CA LYS A 5 -5.33 -16.35 -26.41
C LYS A 5 -4.43 -17.17 -25.46
N VAL A 6 -3.15 -16.87 -25.44
CA VAL A 6 -2.22 -17.43 -24.43
C VAL A 6 -2.81 -17.15 -23.04
N PRO A 7 -2.95 -18.16 -22.16
CA PRO A 7 -3.48 -17.93 -20.84
C PRO A 7 -2.59 -16.89 -20.12
N LYS A 8 -3.21 -15.80 -19.63
CA LYS A 8 -2.51 -14.81 -18.81
C LYS A 8 -1.89 -15.51 -17.60
N LYS A 9 -0.57 -15.44 -17.48
CA LYS A 9 0.14 -15.93 -16.29
C LYS A 9 -0.54 -15.32 -15.05
N LEU A 10 -0.94 -16.16 -14.10
CA LEU A 10 -1.50 -15.67 -12.84
C LEU A 10 -0.48 -14.74 -12.18
N PRO A 11 -0.92 -13.60 -11.63
CA PRO A 11 -0.02 -12.69 -10.96
C PRO A 11 0.61 -13.40 -9.75
N ARG A 12 1.92 -13.22 -9.56
CA ARG A 12 2.63 -13.74 -8.40
C ARG A 12 2.18 -12.97 -7.17
N ILE A 13 1.94 -13.71 -6.10
CA ILE A 13 1.60 -13.20 -4.77
C ILE A 13 2.73 -13.52 -3.81
N LEU A 14 2.94 -12.68 -2.81
CA LEU A 14 3.83 -12.92 -1.69
C LEU A 14 3.11 -13.77 -0.64
N ALA A 15 3.75 -14.82 -0.16
CA ALA A 15 3.28 -15.51 1.03
C ALA A 15 3.45 -14.61 2.27
N ALA A 16 2.67 -14.86 3.33
CA ALA A 16 2.78 -14.11 4.58
C ALA A 16 4.20 -14.14 5.16
N SER A 17 4.84 -15.31 5.13
CA SER A 17 6.23 -15.49 5.57
C SER A 17 7.25 -14.73 4.72
N GLU A 18 7.04 -14.62 3.40
CA GLU A 18 7.90 -13.83 2.51
C GLU A 18 7.74 -12.33 2.84
N MET A 19 6.50 -11.88 3.03
CA MET A 19 6.24 -10.48 3.40
C MET A 19 6.83 -10.14 4.77
N GLN A 20 6.69 -11.03 5.76
CA GLN A 20 7.30 -10.85 7.08
C GLN A 20 8.83 -10.75 6.97
N ALA A 21 9.47 -11.63 6.21
CA ALA A 21 10.91 -11.59 5.98
C ALA A 21 11.38 -10.28 5.32
N ILE A 22 10.59 -9.73 4.39
CA ILE A 22 10.87 -8.42 3.77
C ILE A 22 10.79 -7.30 4.82
N LEU A 23 9.74 -7.30 5.66
CA LEU A 23 9.57 -6.30 6.73
C LEU A 23 10.69 -6.39 7.77
N ASP A 24 11.08 -7.60 8.17
CA ASP A 24 12.15 -7.82 9.16
C ASP A 24 13.53 -7.45 8.60
N ALA A 25 13.71 -7.55 7.29
CA ALA A 25 14.92 -7.10 6.62
C ALA A 25 15.01 -5.57 6.48
N CYS A 26 13.93 -4.82 6.72
CA CYS A 26 13.94 -3.37 6.76
C CYS A 26 14.60 -2.91 8.06
N THR A 27 15.76 -2.26 7.96
CA THR A 27 16.51 -1.74 9.12
C THR A 27 16.06 -0.34 9.55
N ARG A 28 15.13 0.27 8.82
CA ARG A 28 14.63 1.64 9.04
C ARG A 28 13.11 1.63 9.08
N LEU A 29 12.53 2.43 9.96
CA LEU A 29 11.08 2.52 10.13
C LEU A 29 10.39 3.07 8.88
N ARG A 30 10.99 4.08 8.20
CA ARG A 30 10.49 4.57 6.91
C ARG A 30 10.31 3.44 5.91
N ASP A 31 11.33 2.62 5.74
CA ASP A 31 11.36 1.56 4.75
C ASP A 31 10.34 0.45 5.12
N ARG A 32 10.27 0.10 6.41
CA ARG A 32 9.29 -0.84 6.95
C ARG A 32 7.86 -0.31 6.78
N PHE A 33 7.62 0.95 7.11
CA PHE A 33 6.31 1.60 6.96
C PHE A 33 5.87 1.64 5.49
N PHE A 34 6.79 1.92 4.56
CA PHE A 34 6.49 1.90 3.12
C PHE A 34 5.92 0.54 2.66
N PHE A 35 6.58 -0.55 3.02
CA PHE A 35 6.11 -1.89 2.67
C PHE A 35 4.86 -2.32 3.45
N ALA A 36 4.72 -1.90 4.70
CA ALA A 36 3.53 -2.14 5.49
C ALA A 36 2.30 -1.47 4.87
N VAL A 37 2.42 -0.20 4.43
CA VAL A 37 1.34 0.49 3.70
C VAL A 37 0.99 -0.26 2.41
N LEU A 38 1.98 -0.64 1.59
CA LEU A 38 1.74 -1.39 0.35
C LEU A 38 1.00 -2.71 0.62
N HIS A 39 1.41 -3.44 1.65
CA HIS A 39 0.83 -4.73 2.00
C HIS A 39 -0.60 -4.60 2.53
N GLU A 40 -0.85 -3.63 3.38
CA GLU A 40 -2.14 -3.47 4.03
C GLU A 40 -3.18 -2.84 3.12
N THR A 41 -2.80 -1.83 2.35
CA THR A 41 -3.74 -1.07 1.53
C THR A 41 -3.88 -1.58 0.11
N GLY A 42 -2.94 -2.38 -0.36
CA GLY A 42 -2.88 -2.79 -1.78
C GLY A 42 -2.66 -1.63 -2.74
N CYS A 43 -2.21 -0.47 -2.27
CA CYS A 43 -1.93 0.69 -3.10
C CYS A 43 -0.74 0.44 -4.05
N ARG A 44 -0.66 1.23 -5.13
CA ARG A 44 0.52 1.23 -6.01
C ARG A 44 1.67 1.98 -5.33
N ALA A 45 2.91 1.57 -5.60
CA ALA A 45 4.08 2.24 -5.04
C ALA A 45 4.08 3.76 -5.31
N GLY A 46 3.68 4.19 -6.51
CA GLY A 46 3.54 5.61 -6.81
C GLY A 46 2.44 6.33 -6.03
N GLU A 47 1.35 5.64 -5.66
CA GLU A 47 0.32 6.19 -4.79
C GLU A 47 0.86 6.39 -3.37
N VAL A 48 1.57 5.39 -2.84
CA VAL A 48 2.18 5.46 -1.51
C VAL A 48 3.27 6.53 -1.44
N LEU A 49 4.14 6.64 -2.45
CA LEU A 49 5.16 7.68 -2.54
C LEU A 49 4.59 9.10 -2.63
N GLY A 50 3.35 9.25 -3.05
CA GLY A 50 2.64 10.52 -3.14
C GLY A 50 1.84 10.88 -1.88
N LEU A 51 1.84 10.05 -0.83
CA LEU A 51 1.10 10.30 0.41
C LEU A 51 1.63 11.54 1.14
N ARG A 52 0.70 12.33 1.64
CA ARG A 52 0.96 13.44 2.56
C ARG A 52 0.49 13.09 3.96
N HIS A 53 0.97 13.81 4.95
CA HIS A 53 0.53 13.60 6.33
C HIS A 53 -0.97 13.82 6.50
N GLU A 54 -1.57 14.76 5.77
CA GLU A 54 -3.02 15.01 5.75
C GLU A 54 -3.85 13.83 5.20
N ASP A 55 -3.22 12.91 4.45
CA ASP A 55 -3.89 11.73 3.89
C ASP A 55 -4.01 10.58 4.89
N ILE A 56 -3.34 10.68 6.05
CA ILE A 56 -3.37 9.65 7.10
C ILE A 56 -4.22 10.15 8.27
N ALA A 57 -5.47 9.70 8.29
CA ALA A 57 -6.41 9.98 9.37
C ALA A 57 -6.18 8.96 10.51
N ALA A 58 -5.25 9.28 11.43
CA ALA A 58 -4.80 8.35 12.45
C ALA A 58 -5.91 7.98 13.46
N ALA A 59 -6.79 8.94 13.81
CA ALA A 59 -7.89 8.71 14.73
C ALA A 59 -8.94 7.75 14.14
N GLU A 60 -9.19 7.85 12.83
CA GLU A 60 -10.14 7.04 12.09
C GLU A 60 -9.51 5.72 11.60
N SER A 61 -8.18 5.61 11.70
CA SER A 61 -7.40 4.51 11.12
C SER A 61 -7.68 4.35 9.62
N GLU A 62 -7.44 5.41 8.86
CA GLU A 62 -7.69 5.47 7.43
C GLU A 62 -6.53 6.10 6.66
N VAL A 63 -6.33 5.63 5.42
CA VAL A 63 -5.38 6.21 4.45
C VAL A 63 -6.14 6.64 3.21
N SER A 64 -6.09 7.92 2.89
CA SER A 64 -6.73 8.49 1.70
C SER A 64 -5.74 8.57 0.53
N ILE A 65 -6.13 8.00 -0.59
CA ILE A 65 -5.39 8.10 -1.84
C ILE A 65 -6.00 9.22 -2.66
N VAL A 66 -5.30 10.33 -2.73
CA VAL A 66 -5.76 11.54 -3.44
C VAL A 66 -4.98 11.67 -4.75
N PRO A 67 -5.68 11.77 -5.90
CA PRO A 67 -5.02 12.04 -7.18
C PRO A 67 -4.34 13.40 -7.15
N ARG A 68 -3.01 13.41 -7.20
CA ARG A 68 -2.20 14.63 -7.24
C ARG A 68 -1.05 14.43 -8.23
N GLU A 69 -0.58 15.53 -8.80
CA GLU A 69 0.76 15.57 -9.39
C GLU A 69 1.76 15.84 -8.27
N SER A 70 2.67 14.92 -8.06
CA SER A 70 3.68 15.02 -7.02
C SER A 70 5.04 15.38 -7.63
N ALA A 71 5.82 16.20 -6.94
CA ALA A 71 7.14 16.68 -7.37
C ALA A 71 8.15 15.54 -7.64
N ASN A 72 7.94 14.37 -7.03
CA ASN A 72 8.75 13.15 -7.24
C ASN A 72 8.29 12.31 -8.45
N GLY A 73 7.36 12.82 -9.29
CA GLY A 73 6.78 12.08 -10.42
C GLY A 73 5.79 10.99 -10.03
N ALA A 74 5.47 10.84 -8.74
CA ALA A 74 4.44 9.93 -8.26
C ALA A 74 3.07 10.37 -8.79
N ARG A 75 2.31 9.42 -9.34
CA ARG A 75 0.96 9.69 -9.89
C ARG A 75 -0.02 8.65 -9.38
N ALA A 76 -1.12 9.11 -8.82
CA ALA A 76 -2.28 8.27 -8.61
C ALA A 76 -3.01 8.13 -9.97
N LYS A 77 -2.93 6.93 -10.57
CA LYS A 77 -3.60 6.62 -11.86
C LYS A 77 -5.08 6.29 -11.71
N SER A 78 -5.58 6.22 -10.49
CA SER A 78 -6.98 5.90 -10.15
C SER A 78 -7.64 7.10 -9.48
N GLY A 79 -8.96 7.11 -9.45
CA GLY A 79 -9.74 8.08 -8.68
C GLY A 79 -9.40 8.03 -7.19
N GLY A 80 -9.71 9.11 -6.45
CA GLY A 80 -9.52 9.17 -5.01
C GLY A 80 -10.29 8.08 -4.29
N ARG A 81 -9.73 7.58 -3.20
CA ARG A 81 -10.37 6.58 -2.33
C ARG A 81 -9.76 6.62 -0.94
N THR A 82 -10.53 6.17 0.04
CA THR A 82 -10.05 5.95 1.41
C THR A 82 -10.01 4.46 1.69
N VAL A 83 -8.91 4.01 2.29
CA VAL A 83 -8.67 2.61 2.64
C VAL A 83 -8.55 2.52 4.15
N PRO A 84 -9.46 1.77 4.84
CA PRO A 84 -9.34 1.48 6.26
C PRO A 84 -8.10 0.62 6.52
N VAL A 85 -7.39 0.91 7.62
CA VAL A 85 -6.17 0.21 8.02
C VAL A 85 -6.22 -0.22 9.47
N GLY A 86 -5.37 -1.18 9.86
CA GLY A 86 -5.29 -1.63 11.24
C GLY A 86 -4.52 -0.66 12.14
N PRO A 87 -4.75 -0.74 13.46
CA PRO A 87 -4.11 0.14 14.43
C PRO A 87 -2.58 -0.04 14.48
N GLU A 88 -2.07 -1.23 14.11
CA GLU A 88 -0.63 -1.50 14.06
C GLU A 88 0.06 -0.65 12.99
N LEU A 89 -0.59 -0.42 11.84
CA LEU A 89 -0.03 0.44 10.79
C LEU A 89 0.05 1.89 11.27
N ILE A 90 -0.98 2.36 11.98
CA ILE A 90 -0.98 3.71 12.56
C ILE A 90 0.10 3.84 13.65
N ARG A 91 0.29 2.82 14.47
CA ARG A 91 1.38 2.81 15.46
C ARG A 91 2.74 2.88 14.78
N LEU A 92 2.97 2.07 13.75
CA LEU A 92 4.22 2.10 12.98
C LEU A 92 4.45 3.48 12.32
N TYR A 93 3.38 4.14 11.87
CA TYR A 93 3.46 5.51 11.38
C TYR A 93 3.90 6.48 12.48
N ALA A 94 3.32 6.39 13.68
CA ALA A 94 3.69 7.23 14.80
C ALA A 94 5.15 7.01 15.23
N ASP A 95 5.59 5.75 15.30
CA ASP A 95 6.98 5.38 15.62
C ASP A 95 7.94 5.96 14.57
N TYR A 96 7.60 5.84 13.29
CA TYR A 96 8.37 6.43 12.20
C TYR A 96 8.50 7.95 12.33
N LEU A 97 7.40 8.65 12.64
CA LEU A 97 7.42 10.10 12.84
C LEU A 97 8.27 10.50 14.05
N HIS A 98 8.17 9.75 15.13
CA HIS A 98 8.87 10.07 16.37
C HIS A 98 10.38 9.77 16.29
N GLU A 99 10.74 8.61 15.76
CA GLU A 99 12.11 8.11 15.84
C GLU A 99 13.00 8.54 14.66
N GLU A 100 12.44 8.66 13.45
CA GLU A 100 13.24 8.90 12.25
C GLU A 100 12.90 10.21 11.52
N TYR A 101 11.62 10.57 11.43
CA TYR A 101 11.19 11.76 10.70
C TYR A 101 11.58 13.05 11.45
N GLY A 102 11.33 13.07 12.75
CA GLY A 102 11.72 14.17 13.62
C GLY A 102 11.14 15.52 13.22
N GLY A 103 12.01 16.54 13.21
CA GLY A 103 11.62 17.92 12.89
C GLY A 103 11.72 18.30 11.40
N ILE A 104 11.60 17.35 10.47
CA ILE A 104 11.60 17.64 9.04
C ILE A 104 10.33 18.40 8.67
N ASP A 105 10.48 19.57 8.06
CA ASP A 105 9.40 20.40 7.54
C ASP A 105 9.06 19.96 6.10
N SER A 106 8.12 19.05 5.98
CA SER A 106 7.59 18.57 4.71
C SER A 106 6.17 18.05 4.89
N ASP A 107 5.33 18.25 3.89
CA ASP A 107 3.98 17.67 3.85
C ASP A 107 3.97 16.20 3.42
N MET A 108 5.09 15.72 2.86
CA MET A 108 5.22 14.37 2.33
C MET A 108 5.54 13.35 3.43
N VAL A 109 4.84 12.23 3.44
CA VAL A 109 5.10 11.13 4.38
C VAL A 109 6.45 10.48 4.11
N PHE A 110 6.79 10.25 2.85
CA PHE A 110 8.03 9.58 2.46
C PHE A 110 9.02 10.58 1.89
N VAL A 111 10.08 10.83 2.64
CA VAL A 111 11.11 11.82 2.30
C VAL A 111 12.53 11.24 2.43
N ASN A 112 13.50 11.96 1.89
CA ASN A 112 14.91 11.69 2.14
C ASN A 112 15.25 12.10 3.57
N LEU A 113 15.61 11.14 4.40
CA LEU A 113 16.00 11.36 5.81
C LEU A 113 17.51 11.38 6.00
N TRP A 114 18.24 10.60 5.21
CA TRP A 114 19.68 10.37 5.37
C TRP A 114 20.52 10.82 4.19
N ALA A 115 19.89 11.12 3.05
CA ALA A 115 20.55 11.64 1.86
C ALA A 115 20.09 13.07 1.56
N GLU A 116 20.98 13.87 1.02
CA GLU A 116 20.63 15.22 0.54
C GLU A 116 19.89 15.14 -0.82
N PRO A 117 18.94 16.04 -1.07
CA PRO A 117 18.43 17.04 -0.11
C PRO A 117 17.45 16.40 0.88
N LYS A 118 17.69 16.60 2.20
CA LYS A 118 16.81 16.12 3.26
C LYS A 118 15.41 16.75 3.18
N GLY A 119 14.39 16.00 3.55
CA GLY A 119 13.00 16.47 3.53
C GLY A 119 12.36 16.49 2.13
N HIS A 120 13.14 16.32 1.06
CA HIS A 120 12.57 16.18 -0.27
C HIS A 120 11.86 14.83 -0.43
N ALA A 121 10.78 14.83 -1.21
CA ALA A 121 9.97 13.65 -1.48
C ALA A 121 10.83 12.48 -1.99
N TRP A 122 10.64 11.31 -1.38
CA TRP A 122 11.36 10.10 -1.75
C TRP A 122 10.95 9.65 -3.16
N THR A 123 11.95 9.39 -4.00
CA THR A 123 11.71 9.11 -5.42
C THR A 123 11.39 7.63 -5.66
N TYR A 124 10.74 7.35 -6.78
CA TYR A 124 10.47 5.98 -7.23
C TYR A 124 11.78 5.20 -7.42
N GLN A 125 12.84 5.84 -7.97
CA GLN A 125 14.13 5.20 -8.14
C GLN A 125 14.74 4.79 -6.79
N ALA A 126 14.72 5.67 -5.78
CA ALA A 126 15.25 5.36 -4.47
C ALA A 126 14.48 4.22 -3.76
N ALA A 127 13.16 4.18 -3.95
CA ALA A 127 12.32 3.07 -3.48
C ALA A 127 12.65 1.75 -4.22
N TYR A 128 12.90 1.82 -5.51
CA TYR A 128 13.31 0.65 -6.30
C TYR A 128 14.69 0.13 -5.89
N ASP A 129 15.64 1.03 -5.62
CA ASP A 129 16.96 0.66 -5.10
C ASP A 129 16.85 -0.04 -3.72
N LEU A 130 15.88 0.35 -2.89
CA LEU A 130 15.58 -0.38 -1.66
C LEU A 130 15.07 -1.80 -1.97
N VAL A 131 14.18 -1.96 -2.94
CA VAL A 131 13.72 -3.30 -3.38
C VAL A 131 14.90 -4.19 -3.76
N LEU A 132 15.85 -3.67 -4.55
CA LEU A 132 17.03 -4.44 -4.96
C LEU A 132 17.90 -4.86 -3.76
N ARG A 133 18.08 -3.96 -2.78
CA ARG A 133 18.80 -4.28 -1.54
C ARG A 133 18.08 -5.34 -0.71
N LEU A 134 16.75 -5.26 -0.61
CA LEU A 134 15.96 -6.23 0.14
C LEU A 134 15.94 -7.60 -0.56
N ARG A 135 15.85 -7.65 -1.89
CA ARG A 135 16.02 -8.91 -2.67
C ARG A 135 17.36 -9.56 -2.37
N ALA A 136 18.44 -8.79 -2.40
CA ALA A 136 19.78 -9.32 -2.10
C ALA A 136 19.91 -9.82 -0.66
N ARG A 137 19.25 -9.15 0.30
CA ARG A 137 19.31 -9.49 1.73
C ARG A 137 18.46 -10.70 2.09
N THR A 138 17.27 -10.81 1.51
CA THR A 138 16.29 -11.86 1.84
C THR A 138 16.38 -13.08 0.93
N GLY A 139 16.99 -12.95 -0.25
CA GLY A 139 16.93 -13.97 -1.31
C GLY A 139 15.57 -14.09 -1.99
N ILE A 140 14.60 -13.24 -1.61
CA ILE A 140 13.25 -13.24 -2.18
C ILE A 140 13.22 -12.31 -3.39
N ASP A 141 12.92 -12.86 -4.57
CA ASP A 141 12.67 -12.05 -5.77
C ASP A 141 11.21 -11.56 -5.71
N PHE A 142 11.01 -10.27 -5.49
CA PHE A 142 9.70 -9.65 -5.37
C PHE A 142 9.64 -8.29 -6.07
N ASP A 143 8.43 -7.89 -6.42
CA ASP A 143 8.10 -6.56 -6.93
C ASP A 143 7.05 -5.90 -6.01
N PRO A 144 7.12 -4.60 -5.74
CA PRO A 144 6.11 -3.89 -4.93
C PRO A 144 4.68 -4.10 -5.43
N HIS A 145 4.50 -4.34 -6.73
CA HIS A 145 3.19 -4.64 -7.31
C HIS A 145 2.61 -5.96 -6.81
N TRP A 146 3.46 -6.91 -6.38
CA TRP A 146 2.99 -8.17 -5.80
C TRP A 146 2.33 -7.98 -4.44
N CYS A 147 2.71 -6.93 -3.66
CA CYS A 147 2.01 -6.58 -2.43
C CYS A 147 0.53 -6.29 -2.72
N ARG A 148 0.24 -5.59 -3.81
CA ARG A 148 -1.12 -5.28 -4.25
C ARG A 148 -1.89 -6.55 -4.65
N HIS A 149 -1.25 -7.46 -5.41
CA HIS A 149 -1.89 -8.74 -5.77
C HIS A 149 -2.12 -9.60 -4.53
N SER A 150 -1.20 -9.59 -3.59
CA SER A 150 -1.33 -10.31 -2.32
C SER A 150 -2.47 -9.76 -1.48
N ALA A 151 -2.58 -8.44 -1.34
CA ALA A 151 -3.69 -7.78 -0.63
C ALA A 151 -5.04 -8.17 -1.24
N ALA A 152 -5.18 -8.03 -2.57
CA ALA A 152 -6.40 -8.40 -3.28
C ALA A 152 -6.78 -9.88 -3.08
N THR A 153 -5.78 -10.78 -3.22
CA THR A 153 -6.00 -12.22 -3.08
C THR A 153 -6.40 -12.57 -1.66
N ARG A 154 -5.77 -11.95 -0.66
CA ARG A 154 -6.05 -12.16 0.75
C ARG A 154 -7.47 -11.70 1.08
N TRP A 155 -7.86 -10.48 0.72
CA TRP A 155 -9.21 -9.97 0.95
C TRP A 155 -10.29 -10.86 0.33
N LEU A 156 -10.08 -11.33 -0.91
CA LEU A 156 -11.03 -12.25 -1.56
C LEU A 156 -11.11 -13.60 -0.84
N ARG A 157 -9.98 -14.15 -0.36
CA ARG A 157 -9.95 -15.41 0.43
C ARG A 157 -10.66 -15.26 1.78
N ASP A 158 -10.55 -14.08 2.38
CA ASP A 158 -11.21 -13.75 3.64
C ASP A 158 -12.70 -13.40 3.45
N GLY A 159 -13.22 -13.55 2.22
CA GLY A 159 -14.64 -13.39 1.91
C GLY A 159 -15.06 -11.95 1.66
N VAL A 160 -14.13 -11.00 1.52
CA VAL A 160 -14.47 -9.63 1.12
C VAL A 160 -15.01 -9.65 -0.31
N ARG A 161 -16.16 -9.03 -0.53
CA ARG A 161 -16.81 -9.01 -1.84
C ARG A 161 -15.90 -8.35 -2.88
N ILE A 162 -15.87 -8.92 -4.09
CA ILE A 162 -14.99 -8.46 -5.17
C ILE A 162 -15.20 -6.99 -5.52
N GLU A 163 -16.41 -6.50 -5.32
CA GLU A 163 -16.74 -5.10 -5.50
C GLU A 163 -15.97 -4.21 -4.54
N VAL A 164 -15.98 -4.56 -3.26
CA VAL A 164 -15.26 -3.83 -2.22
C VAL A 164 -13.76 -3.87 -2.50
N VAL A 165 -13.23 -5.04 -2.83
CA VAL A 165 -11.82 -5.21 -3.21
C VAL A 165 -11.46 -4.31 -4.41
N SER A 166 -12.31 -4.26 -5.43
CA SER A 166 -12.11 -3.42 -6.61
C SER A 166 -12.09 -1.93 -6.26
N ALA A 167 -13.00 -1.50 -5.37
CA ALA A 167 -13.06 -0.12 -4.89
C ALA A 167 -11.80 0.25 -4.08
N LEU A 168 -11.39 -0.61 -3.13
CA LEU A 168 -10.18 -0.42 -2.32
C LEU A 168 -8.91 -0.33 -3.17
N LEU A 169 -8.84 -1.11 -4.24
CA LEU A 169 -7.73 -1.06 -5.18
C LEU A 169 -7.79 0.13 -6.14
N GLY A 170 -8.94 0.79 -6.29
CA GLY A 170 -9.12 1.87 -7.26
C GLY A 170 -8.97 1.38 -8.69
N HIS A 171 -9.58 0.25 -9.03
CA HIS A 171 -9.64 -0.23 -10.40
C HIS A 171 -10.64 0.57 -11.22
N SER A 172 -10.15 1.33 -12.22
CA SER A 172 -10.96 2.20 -13.08
C SER A 172 -11.77 1.43 -14.13
N SER A 173 -11.60 0.13 -14.28
CA SER A 173 -12.08 -0.64 -15.41
C SER A 173 -13.23 -1.60 -15.11
N VAL A 174 -14.07 -1.30 -14.15
CA VAL A 174 -15.35 -2.00 -14.08
C VAL A 174 -16.42 -1.07 -14.62
N ALA A 175 -16.40 -0.88 -15.93
CA ALA A 175 -17.37 -0.04 -16.65
C ALA A 175 -18.84 -0.50 -16.46
N VAL A 176 -19.06 -1.67 -15.88
CA VAL A 176 -20.38 -2.21 -15.55
C VAL A 176 -20.85 -1.82 -14.16
N THR A 177 -19.97 -1.29 -13.32
CA THR A 177 -20.25 -1.19 -11.90
C THR A 177 -20.09 0.19 -11.28
N SER A 178 -19.80 1.22 -12.07
CA SER A 178 -19.75 2.60 -11.59
C SER A 178 -21.04 3.06 -10.90
N SER A 179 -22.20 2.51 -11.27
CA SER A 179 -23.49 2.78 -10.63
C SER A 179 -23.66 2.04 -9.29
N VAL A 180 -22.99 0.91 -9.09
CA VAL A 180 -23.07 0.12 -7.87
C VAL A 180 -22.00 0.59 -6.86
N TYR A 181 -20.82 0.99 -7.33
CA TYR A 181 -19.68 1.36 -6.49
C TYR A 181 -19.63 2.83 -6.10
N GLY A 182 -20.34 3.69 -6.79
CA GLY A 182 -20.42 5.10 -6.42
C GLY A 182 -21.01 5.36 -5.02
N HIS A 183 -21.46 4.31 -4.33
CA HIS A 183 -22.04 4.38 -2.99
C HIS A 183 -21.20 3.70 -1.91
N LEU A 184 -20.09 3.02 -2.27
CA LEU A 184 -19.21 2.44 -1.25
C LEU A 184 -18.41 3.54 -0.56
N THR A 185 -18.66 3.69 0.72
CA THR A 185 -17.94 4.60 1.63
C THR A 185 -16.76 3.86 2.28
N ALA A 186 -15.86 4.60 2.93
CA ALA A 186 -14.84 4.01 3.78
C ALA A 186 -15.45 3.16 4.91
N GLU A 187 -16.61 3.56 5.41
CA GLU A 187 -17.37 2.83 6.44
C GLU A 187 -17.86 1.47 5.93
N ASP A 188 -18.41 1.40 4.70
CA ASP A 188 -18.82 0.15 4.08
C ASP A 188 -17.62 -0.79 3.88
N ALA A 189 -16.49 -0.24 3.46
CA ALA A 189 -15.25 -1.00 3.31
C ALA A 189 -14.72 -1.50 4.65
N ARG A 190 -14.76 -0.65 5.70
CA ARG A 190 -14.38 -1.03 7.06
C ARG A 190 -15.25 -2.17 7.58
N ALA A 191 -16.58 -2.03 7.50
CA ALA A 191 -17.51 -3.06 7.97
C ALA A 191 -17.30 -4.40 7.26
N ALA A 192 -17.02 -4.39 5.94
CA ALA A 192 -16.72 -5.61 5.18
C ALA A 192 -15.40 -6.27 5.62
N LEU A 193 -14.36 -5.48 5.88
CA LEU A 193 -13.06 -5.96 6.35
C LEU A 193 -13.13 -6.49 7.78
N GLU A 194 -13.86 -5.81 8.68
CA GLU A 194 -14.11 -6.28 10.05
C GLU A 194 -14.87 -7.59 10.07
N LYS A 195 -15.94 -7.70 9.27
CA LYS A 195 -16.72 -8.92 9.13
C LYS A 195 -15.90 -10.09 8.58
N ALA A 196 -14.93 -9.81 7.70
CA ALA A 196 -13.98 -10.78 7.18
C ALA A 196 -12.84 -11.10 8.17
N GLY A 197 -12.81 -10.49 9.36
CA GLY A 197 -11.74 -10.69 10.34
C GLY A 197 -10.40 -10.05 9.94
N TRP A 198 -10.42 -9.11 8.99
CA TRP A 198 -9.22 -8.53 8.40
C TRP A 198 -8.28 -7.87 9.41
N PHE A 199 -8.83 -7.22 10.44
CA PHE A 199 -8.05 -6.54 11.48
C PHE A 199 -7.70 -7.44 12.66
N THR A 200 -8.14 -8.71 12.63
CA THR A 200 -7.85 -9.71 13.65
C THR A 200 -7.06 -10.87 13.03
N GLY A 201 -6.12 -11.45 13.76
CA GLY A 201 -5.37 -12.63 13.31
C GLY A 201 -4.42 -12.39 12.14
N LYS A 202 -3.77 -11.24 12.09
CA LYS A 202 -2.80 -10.93 11.04
C LYS A 202 -1.64 -11.94 11.02
N GLU A 203 -1.35 -12.46 9.82
CA GLU A 203 -0.25 -13.39 9.58
C GLU A 203 1.12 -12.70 9.47
N VAL A 204 1.13 -11.35 9.38
CA VAL A 204 2.35 -10.53 9.24
C VAL A 204 2.36 -9.45 10.31
N GLN A 205 3.51 -9.28 10.98
CA GLN A 205 3.75 -8.25 11.99
C GLN A 205 4.56 -7.10 11.37
N TRP A 206 4.17 -5.86 11.71
CA TRP A 206 4.81 -4.63 11.21
C TRP A 206 6.06 -4.25 11.99
#